data_5cc477a58fa53064f32564f6d7509db3
#
_entry.id   5cc477a58fa53064f32564f6d7509db3
#
_cell.length_a   1.000
_cell.length_b   1.000
_cell.length_c   1.000
_cell.angle_alpha   90.00
_cell.angle_beta   90.00
_cell.angle_gamma   90.00
#
_symmetry.space_group_name_H-M   'P 1'
#
loop_
_entity.id
_entity.type
_entity.pdbx_description
1 polymer ?
#
loop_
_entity_poly.entity_id
_entity_poly.type
_entity_poly.pdbx_seq_one_letter_code
_entity_poly.pdbx_strand_id
1 'polypeptide(L)'
;AVEIMDFVNKKPTMIPLAWPANRQGRLVADNISGKEVKYKGTLGSSVAKVFDYTVASTGNNEKTLKRLGVEYKAIHIHPGSHAGYYPGAFPIAYKMLFNPKTGQIYGAQGVGMAGVEKRIDIIATAIKGGLKVEDLQDVEPCYAPPYNSAKDPVNMMGYYASNIMDGDVKTIQWSDVDNINL
;
A
#
# COMPACT_ATOMS: atom_id res chain seq x y z
N ALA A 1 7.06 -5.86 -23.02
CA ALA A 1 5.96 -5.61 -22.09
C ALA A 1 4.68 -6.18 -22.70
N VAL A 2 3.83 -6.78 -21.89
CA VAL A 2 2.54 -7.35 -22.31
C VAL A 2 1.42 -6.70 -21.50
N GLU A 3 0.23 -6.66 -22.08
CA GLU A 3 -0.96 -6.27 -21.33
C GLU A 3 -1.27 -7.34 -20.28
N ILE A 4 -1.61 -6.90 -19.08
CA ILE A 4 -1.97 -7.74 -17.94
C ILE A 4 -3.21 -7.19 -17.24
N MET A 5 -3.77 -7.95 -16.31
CA MET A 5 -4.82 -7.45 -15.41
C MET A 5 -4.21 -6.77 -14.20
N ASP A 6 -4.65 -5.55 -13.89
CA ASP A 6 -4.40 -4.95 -12.57
C ASP A 6 -5.07 -5.80 -11.49
N PHE A 7 -4.32 -6.10 -10.43
CA PHE A 7 -4.82 -7.00 -9.40
C PHE A 7 -5.94 -6.37 -8.56
N VAL A 8 -5.95 -5.05 -8.40
CA VAL A 8 -6.91 -4.32 -7.56
C VAL A 8 -8.19 -4.00 -8.34
N ASN A 9 -8.05 -3.22 -9.42
CA ASN A 9 -9.21 -2.71 -10.15
C ASN A 9 -9.71 -3.63 -11.26
N LYS A 10 -9.03 -4.74 -11.53
CA LYS A 10 -9.40 -5.76 -12.54
C LYS A 10 -9.53 -5.22 -13.97
N LYS A 11 -8.82 -4.15 -14.29
CA LYS A 11 -8.78 -3.57 -15.65
C LYS A 11 -7.47 -3.94 -16.35
N PRO A 12 -7.47 -4.00 -17.68
CA PRO A 12 -6.24 -4.15 -18.46
C PRO A 12 -5.25 -3.01 -18.14
N THR A 13 -3.99 -3.38 -18.02
CA THR A 13 -2.90 -2.44 -17.73
C THR A 13 -1.58 -2.97 -18.22
N MET A 14 -0.55 -2.13 -18.19
CA MET A 14 0.83 -2.50 -18.47
C MET A 14 1.71 -2.01 -17.30
N ILE A 15 2.43 -2.93 -16.68
CA ILE A 15 3.33 -2.63 -15.55
C ILE A 15 4.72 -3.17 -15.90
N PRO A 16 5.62 -2.33 -16.45
CA PRO A 16 6.93 -2.74 -16.93
C PRO A 16 7.96 -2.81 -15.78
N LEU A 17 7.73 -3.72 -14.83
CA LEU A 17 8.60 -3.95 -13.69
C LEU A 17 9.26 -5.33 -13.76
N ALA A 18 10.39 -5.48 -13.10
CA ALA A 18 11.21 -6.68 -13.13
C ALA A 18 10.50 -7.91 -12.56
N TRP A 19 9.78 -7.77 -11.42
CA TRP A 19 9.08 -8.90 -10.82
C TRP A 19 7.99 -9.49 -11.72
N PRO A 20 7.06 -8.70 -12.30
CA PRO A 20 6.10 -9.23 -13.28
C PRO A 20 6.77 -9.96 -14.44
N ALA A 21 7.85 -9.40 -14.98
CA ALA A 21 8.60 -10.03 -16.08
C ALA A 21 9.18 -11.39 -15.68
N ASN A 22 9.82 -11.48 -14.52
CA ASN A 22 10.37 -12.74 -14.00
C ASN A 22 9.26 -13.78 -13.75
N ARG A 23 8.14 -13.36 -13.14
CA ARG A 23 7.02 -14.27 -12.88
C ARG A 23 6.40 -14.79 -14.19
N GLN A 24 6.23 -13.92 -15.17
CA GLN A 24 5.72 -14.30 -16.49
C GLN A 24 6.67 -15.26 -17.22
N GLY A 25 7.98 -15.01 -17.18
CA GLY A 25 8.98 -15.91 -17.75
C GLY A 25 8.88 -17.32 -17.15
N ARG A 26 8.74 -17.43 -15.84
CA ARG A 26 8.53 -18.73 -15.16
C ARG A 26 7.22 -19.40 -15.60
N LEU A 27 6.12 -18.65 -15.71
CA LEU A 27 4.83 -19.20 -16.16
C LEU A 27 4.88 -19.70 -17.61
N VAL A 28 5.59 -18.99 -18.47
CA VAL A 28 5.80 -19.44 -19.88
C VAL A 28 6.53 -20.78 -19.89
N ALA A 29 7.62 -20.91 -19.15
CA ALA A 29 8.36 -22.17 -19.06
C ALA A 29 7.50 -23.31 -18.49
N ASP A 30 6.72 -23.05 -17.44
CA ASP A 30 5.81 -24.02 -16.84
C ASP A 30 4.75 -24.51 -17.87
N ASN A 31 4.15 -23.58 -18.65
CA ASN A 31 3.16 -23.92 -19.67
C ASN A 31 3.78 -24.70 -20.83
N ILE A 32 4.98 -24.33 -21.29
CA ILE A 32 5.71 -25.11 -22.33
C ILE A 32 5.99 -26.54 -21.85
N SER A 33 6.22 -26.70 -20.53
CA SER A 33 6.44 -28.01 -19.90
C SER A 33 5.15 -28.80 -19.64
N GLY A 34 4.00 -28.33 -20.12
CA GLY A 34 2.72 -29.04 -20.01
C GLY A 34 1.91 -28.70 -18.73
N LYS A 35 2.31 -27.72 -17.93
CA LYS A 35 1.49 -27.23 -16.81
C LYS A 35 0.47 -26.19 -17.30
N GLU A 36 -0.70 -26.18 -16.70
CA GLU A 36 -1.74 -25.18 -16.97
C GLU A 36 -1.75 -24.10 -15.88
N VAL A 37 -0.87 -23.11 -16.01
CA VAL A 37 -0.75 -22.01 -15.05
C VAL A 37 -1.13 -20.67 -15.67
N LYS A 38 -1.86 -19.84 -14.89
CA LYS A 38 -2.32 -18.51 -15.33
C LYS A 38 -1.68 -17.41 -14.53
N TYR A 39 -1.44 -16.27 -15.19
CA TYR A 39 -0.99 -15.05 -14.50
C TYR A 39 -2.15 -14.42 -13.74
N LYS A 40 -1.96 -14.18 -12.43
CA LYS A 40 -3.01 -13.67 -11.55
C LYS A 40 -3.05 -12.14 -11.45
N GLY A 41 -2.36 -11.44 -12.35
CA GLY A 41 -2.25 -9.98 -12.31
C GLY A 41 -1.18 -9.49 -11.34
N THR A 42 -0.97 -8.17 -11.33
CA THR A 42 0.06 -7.53 -10.51
C THR A 42 -0.47 -6.30 -9.79
N LEU A 43 0.19 -5.95 -8.66
CA LEU A 43 -0.06 -4.73 -7.90
C LEU A 43 0.78 -3.54 -8.38
N GLY A 44 1.88 -3.81 -9.10
CA GLY A 44 2.83 -2.78 -9.49
C GLY A 44 3.65 -2.26 -8.30
N SER A 45 3.93 -3.11 -7.30
CA SER A 45 4.78 -2.71 -6.17
C SER A 45 6.14 -2.27 -6.67
N SER A 46 6.60 -1.11 -6.23
CA SER A 46 7.83 -0.50 -6.67
C SER A 46 8.50 0.30 -5.56
N VAL A 47 9.81 0.42 -5.64
CA VAL A 47 10.63 1.22 -4.75
C VAL A 47 11.68 1.97 -5.55
N ALA A 48 11.98 3.20 -5.14
CA ALA A 48 13.06 4.01 -5.69
C ALA A 48 13.85 4.70 -4.58
N LYS A 49 15.16 4.78 -4.75
CA LYS A 49 16.04 5.61 -3.94
C LYS A 49 16.18 6.98 -4.62
N VAL A 50 15.87 8.05 -3.89
CA VAL A 50 15.99 9.43 -4.36
C VAL A 50 16.83 10.19 -3.34
N PHE A 51 18.11 10.34 -3.61
CA PHE A 51 19.10 10.80 -2.64
C PHE A 51 19.04 9.97 -1.35
N ASP A 52 18.78 10.58 -0.21
CA ASP A 52 18.65 9.89 1.08
C ASP A 52 17.27 9.29 1.32
N TYR A 53 16.28 9.66 0.49
CA TYR A 53 14.92 9.19 0.64
C TYR A 53 14.65 7.91 -0.15
N THR A 54 13.82 7.07 0.43
CA THR A 54 13.19 5.92 -0.21
C THR A 54 11.73 6.26 -0.48
N VAL A 55 11.27 6.03 -1.71
CA VAL A 55 9.87 6.16 -2.11
C VAL A 55 9.39 4.78 -2.54
N ALA A 56 8.31 4.31 -1.94
CA ALA A 56 7.73 3.01 -2.29
C ALA A 56 6.22 3.10 -2.48
N SER A 57 5.66 2.24 -3.33
CA SER A 57 4.23 2.20 -3.59
C SER A 57 3.75 0.80 -3.98
N THR A 58 2.46 0.54 -3.77
CA THR A 58 1.78 -0.68 -4.19
C THR A 58 0.32 -0.41 -4.50
N GLY A 59 -0.27 -1.18 -5.42
CA GLY A 59 -1.67 -1.06 -5.80
C GLY A 59 -1.99 0.21 -6.57
N ASN A 60 -3.23 0.67 -6.47
CA ASN A 60 -3.73 1.82 -7.21
C ASN A 60 -3.51 3.12 -6.42
N ASN A 61 -3.13 4.18 -7.12
CA ASN A 61 -3.04 5.54 -6.58
C ASN A 61 -4.34 6.33 -6.81
N GLU A 62 -4.46 7.51 -6.18
CA GLU A 62 -5.64 8.37 -6.34
C GLU A 62 -5.95 8.74 -7.78
N LYS A 63 -4.91 9.03 -8.57
CA LYS A 63 -5.07 9.40 -9.98
C LYS A 63 -5.77 8.29 -10.77
N THR A 64 -5.39 7.05 -10.50
CA THR A 64 -6.02 5.86 -11.12
C THR A 64 -7.47 5.71 -10.65
N LEU A 65 -7.74 5.78 -9.34
CA LEU A 65 -9.09 5.63 -8.81
C LEU A 65 -10.03 6.74 -9.29
N LYS A 66 -9.57 8.00 -9.30
CA LYS A 66 -10.33 9.14 -9.87
C LYS A 66 -10.67 8.91 -11.34
N ARG A 67 -9.71 8.50 -12.16
CA ARG A 67 -9.93 8.21 -13.58
C ARG A 67 -10.95 7.09 -13.80
N LEU A 68 -11.01 6.13 -12.91
CA LEU A 68 -11.93 4.99 -12.98
C LEU A 68 -13.28 5.26 -12.33
N GLY A 69 -13.49 6.42 -11.71
CA GLY A 69 -14.71 6.75 -10.98
C GLY A 69 -14.94 5.87 -9.74
N VAL A 70 -13.87 5.31 -9.15
CA VAL A 70 -13.94 4.44 -7.97
C VAL A 70 -14.00 5.31 -6.72
N GLU A 71 -15.03 5.08 -5.88
CA GLU A 71 -15.12 5.72 -4.56
C GLU A 71 -14.01 5.23 -3.64
N TYR A 72 -13.33 6.14 -2.97
CA TYR A 72 -12.26 5.82 -2.02
C TYR A 72 -12.17 6.86 -0.90
N LYS A 73 -11.54 6.48 0.18
CA LYS A 73 -10.99 7.37 1.21
C LYS A 73 -9.47 7.27 1.22
N ALA A 74 -8.83 8.37 1.58
CA ALA A 74 -7.38 8.43 1.77
C ALA A 74 -7.08 8.76 3.22
N ILE A 75 -6.14 8.03 3.81
CA ILE A 75 -5.54 8.38 5.09
C ILE A 75 -4.07 8.73 4.90
N HIS A 76 -3.58 9.63 5.75
CA HIS A 76 -2.17 10.00 5.84
C HIS A 76 -1.72 9.80 7.28
N ILE A 77 -0.55 9.18 7.46
CA ILE A 77 0.08 9.03 8.77
C ILE A 77 1.56 9.41 8.68
N HIS A 78 2.13 9.89 9.78
CA HIS A 78 3.51 10.36 9.84
C HIS A 78 4.27 9.72 11.02
N PRO A 79 4.44 8.38 11.02
CA PRO A 79 5.15 7.68 12.09
C PRO A 79 6.67 7.84 11.97
N GLY A 80 7.39 7.44 13.03
CA GLY A 80 8.83 7.17 12.94
C GLY A 80 9.13 5.83 12.26
N SER A 81 10.34 5.70 11.76
CA SER A 81 10.84 4.44 11.16
C SER A 81 10.95 3.31 12.20
N HIS A 82 11.23 3.66 13.46
CA HIS A 82 11.27 2.80 14.62
C HIS A 82 11.00 3.61 15.91
N ALA A 83 11.10 2.97 17.07
CA ALA A 83 10.87 3.60 18.38
C ALA A 83 11.74 4.86 18.57
N GLY A 84 11.11 6.01 18.81
CA GLY A 84 11.78 7.31 18.83
C GLY A 84 12.80 7.49 19.97
N TYR A 85 12.75 6.67 21.01
CA TYR A 85 13.74 6.65 22.10
C TYR A 85 15.04 5.89 21.71
N TYR A 86 15.02 5.14 20.59
CA TYR A 86 16.21 4.50 20.06
C TYR A 86 16.84 5.42 18.99
N PRO A 87 18.19 5.63 19.01
CA PRO A 87 18.85 6.54 18.09
C PRO A 87 18.64 6.20 16.61
N GLY A 88 18.55 7.22 15.76
CA GLY A 88 18.48 7.07 14.31
C GLY A 88 17.06 6.89 13.75
N ALA A 89 16.02 7.21 14.51
CA ALA A 89 14.66 7.25 14.01
C ALA A 89 14.47 8.42 13.04
N PHE A 90 13.85 8.15 11.88
CA PHE A 90 13.50 9.14 10.87
C PHE A 90 11.99 9.16 10.66
N PRO A 91 11.38 10.32 10.37
CA PRO A 91 9.97 10.38 10.03
C PRO A 91 9.71 9.71 8.68
N ILE A 92 8.54 9.09 8.57
CA ILE A 92 8.02 8.52 7.32
C ILE A 92 6.63 9.12 7.09
N ALA A 93 6.32 9.47 5.85
CA ALA A 93 4.96 9.80 5.43
C ALA A 93 4.36 8.62 4.67
N TYR A 94 3.22 8.12 5.12
CA TYR A 94 2.45 7.10 4.41
C TYR A 94 1.09 7.64 4.02
N LYS A 95 0.62 7.18 2.86
CA LYS A 95 -0.73 7.35 2.38
C LYS A 95 -1.31 5.98 2.03
N MET A 96 -2.52 5.68 2.49
CA MET A 96 -3.25 4.48 2.09
C MET A 96 -4.63 4.88 1.54
N LEU A 97 -5.07 4.14 0.52
CA LEU A 97 -6.35 4.30 -0.17
C LEU A 97 -7.19 3.06 0.01
N PHE A 98 -8.46 3.24 0.40
CA PHE A 98 -9.35 2.12 0.66
C PHE A 98 -10.81 2.46 0.32
N ASN A 99 -11.63 1.42 0.19
CA ASN A 99 -13.07 1.54 0.04
C ASN A 99 -13.71 1.81 1.41
N PRO A 100 -14.41 2.94 1.60
CA PRO A 100 -14.98 3.29 2.91
C PRO A 100 -16.15 2.40 3.34
N LYS A 101 -16.72 1.61 2.43
CA LYS A 101 -17.89 0.73 2.74
C LYS A 101 -17.48 -0.71 3.00
N THR A 102 -16.39 -1.17 2.34
CA THR A 102 -16.02 -2.59 2.37
C THR A 102 -14.69 -2.84 3.07
N GLY A 103 -13.93 -1.80 3.39
CA GLY A 103 -12.58 -1.91 3.94
C GLY A 103 -11.52 -2.39 2.93
N GLN A 104 -11.87 -2.63 1.67
CA GLN A 104 -10.92 -3.10 0.66
C GLN A 104 -9.78 -2.11 0.48
N ILE A 105 -8.54 -2.57 0.63
CA ILE A 105 -7.34 -1.77 0.41
C ILE A 105 -7.09 -1.66 -1.10
N TYR A 106 -7.00 -0.44 -1.60
CA TYR A 106 -6.72 -0.17 -3.02
C TYR A 106 -5.23 0.00 -3.31
N GLY A 107 -4.49 0.58 -2.37
CA GLY A 107 -3.07 0.79 -2.50
C GLY A 107 -2.49 1.68 -1.42
N ALA A 108 -1.16 1.76 -1.40
CA ALA A 108 -0.43 2.61 -0.46
C ALA A 108 0.82 3.19 -1.09
N GLN A 109 1.27 4.30 -0.54
CA GLN A 109 2.50 5.01 -0.90
C GLN A 109 3.23 5.41 0.38
N GLY A 110 4.56 5.40 0.34
CA GLY A 110 5.38 5.84 1.46
C GLY A 110 6.61 6.58 1.00
N VAL A 111 7.05 7.55 1.79
CA VAL A 111 8.32 8.26 1.60
C VAL A 111 8.98 8.53 2.95
N GLY A 112 10.28 8.29 3.02
CA GLY A 112 11.08 8.49 4.22
C GLY A 112 12.52 8.01 4.00
N MET A 113 13.35 8.07 5.04
CA MET A 113 14.77 7.71 4.93
C MET A 113 15.04 6.24 5.27
N ALA A 114 14.19 5.60 6.08
CA ALA A 114 14.39 4.22 6.52
C ALA A 114 13.06 3.48 6.74
N GLY A 115 13.01 2.17 6.40
CA GLY A 115 11.90 1.27 6.71
C GLY A 115 10.60 1.51 5.94
N VAL A 116 10.66 2.26 4.85
CA VAL A 116 9.49 2.62 4.02
C VAL A 116 8.96 1.41 3.27
N GLU A 117 9.83 0.73 2.53
CA GLU A 117 9.50 -0.41 1.67
C GLU A 117 8.95 -1.58 2.47
N LYS A 118 9.47 -1.83 3.67
CA LYS A 118 9.00 -2.90 4.56
C LYS A 118 7.48 -2.84 4.78
N ARG A 119 6.93 -1.65 5.04
CA ARG A 119 5.49 -1.46 5.29
C ARG A 119 4.67 -1.55 4.01
N ILE A 120 5.22 -1.05 2.91
CA ILE A 120 4.58 -1.20 1.59
C ILE A 120 4.52 -2.68 1.17
N ASP A 121 5.53 -3.49 1.48
CA ASP A 121 5.52 -4.94 1.23
C ASP A 121 4.47 -5.66 2.08
N ILE A 122 4.29 -5.26 3.34
CA ILE A 122 3.22 -5.79 4.20
C ILE A 122 1.85 -5.45 3.60
N ILE A 123 1.62 -4.20 3.20
CA ILE A 123 0.36 -3.79 2.55
C ILE A 123 0.14 -4.53 1.22
N ALA A 124 1.18 -4.70 0.41
CA ALA A 124 1.10 -5.48 -0.82
C ALA A 124 0.68 -6.93 -0.55
N THR A 125 1.24 -7.54 0.49
CA THR A 125 0.90 -8.89 0.93
C THR A 125 -0.55 -8.95 1.45
N ALA A 126 -0.97 -7.96 2.25
CA ALA A 126 -2.34 -7.84 2.72
C ALA A 126 -3.35 -7.76 1.56
N ILE A 127 -3.10 -6.90 0.55
CA ILE A 127 -3.94 -6.79 -0.65
C ILE A 127 -4.00 -8.15 -1.39
N LYS A 128 -2.85 -8.81 -1.57
CA LYS A 128 -2.79 -10.13 -2.23
C LYS A 128 -3.52 -11.22 -1.45
N GLY A 129 -3.48 -11.16 -0.13
CA GLY A 129 -4.18 -12.07 0.78
C GLY A 129 -5.68 -11.78 0.90
N GLY A 130 -6.15 -10.66 0.38
CA GLY A 130 -7.56 -10.25 0.50
C GLY A 130 -7.92 -9.65 1.84
N LEU A 131 -6.92 -9.24 2.63
CA LEU A 131 -7.12 -8.55 3.88
C LEU A 131 -7.73 -7.16 3.63
N LYS A 132 -8.52 -6.71 4.58
CA LYS A 132 -9.14 -5.39 4.61
C LYS A 132 -8.42 -4.47 5.60
N VAL A 133 -8.85 -3.22 5.67
CA VAL A 133 -8.21 -2.24 6.56
C VAL A 133 -8.34 -2.62 8.04
N GLU A 134 -9.46 -3.22 8.44
CA GLU A 134 -9.67 -3.69 9.81
C GLU A 134 -8.70 -4.81 10.19
N ASP A 135 -8.36 -5.71 9.26
CA ASP A 135 -7.41 -6.81 9.50
C ASP A 135 -5.99 -6.31 9.75
N LEU A 136 -5.64 -5.09 9.27
CA LEU A 136 -4.31 -4.52 9.47
C LEU A 136 -4.02 -4.22 10.95
N GLN A 137 -5.04 -4.09 11.79
CA GLN A 137 -4.89 -3.87 13.24
C GLN A 137 -4.23 -5.08 13.91
N ASP A 138 -4.51 -6.28 13.38
CA ASP A 138 -4.08 -7.57 13.92
C ASP A 138 -2.84 -8.14 13.22
N VAL A 139 -2.31 -7.46 12.21
CA VAL A 139 -1.02 -7.84 11.62
C VAL A 139 0.07 -7.70 12.66
N GLU A 140 0.89 -8.74 12.84
CA GLU A 140 1.94 -8.82 13.85
C GLU A 140 3.35 -8.68 13.22
N PRO A 141 3.84 -7.46 12.93
CA PRO A 141 5.18 -7.27 12.43
C PRO A 141 6.22 -7.49 13.53
N CYS A 142 7.40 -8.01 13.14
CA CYS A 142 8.50 -8.17 14.07
C CYS A 142 8.86 -6.84 14.75
N TYR A 143 8.98 -6.86 16.09
CA TYR A 143 9.30 -5.69 16.88
C TYR A 143 10.56 -5.87 17.72
N ALA A 144 11.43 -4.90 17.61
CA ALA A 144 12.41 -4.49 18.63
C ALA A 144 12.71 -3.01 18.38
N PRO A 145 13.15 -2.23 19.41
CA PRO A 145 13.32 -0.78 19.29
C PRO A 145 14.11 -0.29 18.06
N PRO A 146 15.18 -0.96 17.60
CA PRO A 146 15.93 -0.53 16.42
C PRO A 146 15.20 -0.73 15.09
N TYR A 147 14.15 -1.56 15.05
CA TYR A 147 13.52 -2.00 13.79
C TYR A 147 12.12 -1.47 13.59
N ASN A 148 11.40 -1.17 14.68
CA ASN A 148 9.99 -0.86 14.61
C ASN A 148 9.51 -0.10 15.86
N SER A 149 8.22 0.21 15.90
CA SER A 149 7.48 0.58 17.10
C SER A 149 6.57 -0.58 17.50
N ALA A 150 6.23 -0.71 18.78
CA ALA A 150 5.33 -1.76 19.27
C ALA A 150 4.00 -1.76 18.51
N LYS A 151 3.53 -0.57 18.12
CA LYS A 151 2.41 -0.37 17.21
C LYS A 151 3.00 0.08 15.86
N ASP A 152 3.10 -0.87 14.90
CA ASP A 152 3.69 -0.59 13.59
C ASP A 152 2.85 0.42 12.79
N PRO A 153 3.46 1.21 11.90
CA PRO A 153 2.72 2.04 10.95
C PRO A 153 1.60 1.32 10.20
N VAL A 154 1.74 0.01 9.90
CA VAL A 154 0.68 -0.79 9.27
C VAL A 154 -0.54 -0.91 10.19
N ASN A 155 -0.33 -1.21 11.47
CA ASN A 155 -1.42 -1.24 12.46
C ASN A 155 -2.07 0.14 12.60
N MET A 156 -1.28 1.20 12.62
CA MET A 156 -1.79 2.58 12.67
C MET A 156 -2.67 2.91 11.48
N MET A 157 -2.28 2.50 10.26
CA MET A 157 -3.14 2.65 9.07
C MET A 157 -4.47 1.93 9.23
N GLY A 158 -4.46 0.72 9.80
CA GLY A 158 -5.66 -0.04 10.13
C GLY A 158 -6.59 0.72 11.10
N TYR A 159 -6.05 1.19 12.23
CA TYR A 159 -6.82 1.96 13.21
C TYR A 159 -7.44 3.24 12.62
N TYR A 160 -6.65 4.04 11.89
CA TYR A 160 -7.14 5.28 11.28
C TYR A 160 -8.26 5.00 10.27
N ALA A 161 -8.11 3.98 9.44
CA ALA A 161 -9.11 3.62 8.44
C ALA A 161 -10.40 3.11 9.11
N SER A 162 -10.30 2.26 10.14
CA SER A 162 -11.45 1.77 10.89
C SER A 162 -12.22 2.90 11.56
N ASN A 163 -11.53 3.83 12.24
CA ASN A 163 -12.19 4.99 12.87
C ASN A 163 -13.01 5.83 11.86
N ILE A 164 -12.53 5.92 10.60
CA ILE A 164 -13.29 6.60 9.54
C ILE A 164 -14.52 5.77 9.12
N MET A 165 -14.38 4.45 8.99
CA MET A 165 -15.48 3.56 8.59
C MET A 165 -16.58 3.49 9.67
N ASP A 166 -16.18 3.48 10.93
CA ASP A 166 -17.07 3.44 12.09
C ASP A 166 -17.75 4.80 12.35
N GLY A 167 -17.26 5.86 11.70
CA GLY A 167 -17.79 7.21 11.84
C GLY A 167 -17.30 7.97 13.08
N ASP A 168 -16.30 7.41 13.77
CA ASP A 168 -15.69 8.04 14.96
C ASP A 168 -14.93 9.32 14.61
N VAL A 169 -14.41 9.39 13.39
CA VAL A 169 -13.64 10.54 12.89
C VAL A 169 -14.10 10.94 11.49
N LYS A 170 -14.35 12.24 11.31
CA LYS A 170 -14.54 12.83 9.99
C LYS A 170 -13.25 13.50 9.54
N THR A 171 -12.72 13.08 8.41
CA THR A 171 -11.49 13.64 7.84
C THR A 171 -11.76 14.37 6.53
N ILE A 172 -10.97 15.39 6.29
CA ILE A 172 -10.90 16.13 5.04
C ILE A 172 -9.48 16.03 4.48
N GLN A 173 -9.34 16.18 3.19
CA GLN A 173 -8.03 16.30 2.58
C GLN A 173 -7.56 17.76 2.64
N TRP A 174 -6.26 17.99 2.69
CA TRP A 174 -5.71 19.35 2.72
C TRP A 174 -6.16 20.21 1.51
N SER A 175 -6.39 19.55 0.35
CA SER A 175 -6.93 20.21 -0.86
C SER A 175 -8.35 20.75 -0.70
N ASP A 176 -9.08 20.33 0.31
CA ASP A 176 -10.49 20.66 0.50
C ASP A 176 -10.68 21.70 1.63
N VAL A 177 -9.58 22.15 2.26
CA VAL A 177 -9.61 23.07 3.39
C VAL A 177 -10.27 24.41 3.01
N ASP A 178 -9.97 24.93 1.83
CA ASP A 178 -10.53 26.21 1.37
C ASP A 178 -12.05 26.14 1.08
N ASN A 179 -12.62 24.94 1.02
CA ASN A 179 -14.05 24.71 0.79
C ASN A 179 -14.87 24.50 2.07
N ILE A 180 -14.24 24.62 3.23
CA ILE A 180 -14.92 24.42 4.52
C ILE A 180 -15.49 25.74 4.99
N ASN A 181 -16.82 25.79 5.17
CA ASN A 181 -17.46 26.83 5.94
C ASN A 181 -17.19 26.54 7.44
N LEU A 182 -16.31 27.33 8.05
CA LEU A 182 -16.05 27.33 9.48
C LEU A 182 -17.19 28.02 10.23
#